data_9dcd1ccc392082605391844dee4adf24
#
_entry.id   9dcd1ccc392082605391844dee4adf24
#
_cell.length_a   1.000
_cell.length_b   1.000
_cell.length_c   1.000
_cell.angle_alpha   90.00
_cell.angle_beta   90.00
_cell.angle_gamma   90.00
#
_symmetry.space_group_name_H-M   'P 1'
#
loop_
_entity.id
_entity.type
_entity.pdbx_description
1 polymer ?
#
loop_
_entity_poly.entity_id
_entity_poly.type
_entity_poly.pdbx_seq_one_letter_code
_entity_poly.pdbx_strand_id
1 'polypeptide(L)'
;DEASRVTMQGTFVVTGTATKPALDVDQVYNNSLTVVAKTTAGVTVYLKTGDYEQTLVADNRGIVRFTLPHTYGQGTRLTLTVYYGAGNTLSYTVDVTVGGTPYYTLLKRGSRGDGVYAVTSRLAELGYPISATNYYNDSVVSAVRLFQSANGLSVDGMAGQLTQKEL
;
A
#
# COMPACT_ATOMS: atom_id res chain seq x y z
N ASP A 1 43.63 -15.18 50.00
CA ASP A 1 42.20 -15.02 50.05
C ASP A 1 41.67 -14.85 48.66
N GLU A 2 41.26 -15.98 48.06
CA GLU A 2 40.59 -15.99 46.75
C GLU A 2 39.13 -15.56 46.91
N ALA A 3 38.84 -14.38 46.44
CA ALA A 3 37.48 -13.91 46.35
C ALA A 3 36.72 -14.73 45.28
N SER A 4 35.80 -15.55 45.74
CA SER A 4 34.89 -16.35 44.96
C SER A 4 34.07 -15.46 43.97
N ARG A 5 34.40 -15.55 42.69
CA ARG A 5 33.56 -14.97 41.63
C ARG A 5 32.36 -15.86 41.44
N VAL A 6 31.21 -15.44 41.95
CA VAL A 6 29.90 -16.01 41.58
C VAL A 6 29.53 -15.48 40.21
N THR A 7 29.68 -16.29 39.17
CA THR A 7 29.13 -16.02 37.84
C THR A 7 27.66 -16.41 37.85
N MET A 8 26.78 -15.45 38.01
CA MET A 8 25.35 -15.69 37.76
C MET A 8 25.11 -15.78 36.25
N GLN A 9 24.99 -16.99 35.74
CA GLN A 9 24.36 -17.23 34.46
C GLN A 9 22.84 -17.14 34.63
N GLY A 10 22.31 -15.94 34.51
CA GLY A 10 20.88 -15.73 34.43
C GLY A 10 20.41 -15.97 33.01
N THR A 11 19.71 -17.06 32.76
CA THR A 11 18.91 -17.20 31.52
C THR A 11 17.76 -16.22 31.61
N PHE A 12 17.88 -15.09 30.95
CA PHE A 12 16.75 -14.18 30.79
C PHE A 12 15.77 -14.80 29.77
N VAL A 13 14.74 -15.45 30.27
CA VAL A 13 13.58 -15.79 29.43
C VAL A 13 12.78 -14.51 29.27
N VAL A 14 12.94 -13.81 28.14
CA VAL A 14 12.05 -12.74 27.75
C VAL A 14 10.73 -13.39 27.31
N THR A 15 9.82 -13.56 28.26
CA THR A 15 8.43 -13.95 27.98
C THR A 15 7.64 -12.70 27.50
N GLY A 16 8.09 -12.10 26.42
CA GLY A 16 7.31 -11.13 25.67
C GLY A 16 6.48 -11.89 24.65
N THR A 17 5.16 -11.89 24.81
CA THR A 17 4.25 -12.36 23.74
C THR A 17 4.55 -11.53 22.50
N ALA A 18 5.10 -12.13 21.45
CA ALA A 18 5.39 -11.42 20.20
C ALA A 18 4.06 -10.90 19.63
N THR A 19 3.93 -9.58 19.57
CA THR A 19 2.73 -8.95 18.98
C THR A 19 2.68 -9.26 17.50
N LYS A 20 1.55 -9.82 17.04
CA LYS A 20 1.30 -10.07 15.61
C LYS A 20 1.28 -8.74 14.87
N PRO A 21 2.20 -8.49 13.91
CA PRO A 21 2.18 -7.27 13.10
C PRO A 21 0.97 -7.30 12.17
N ALA A 22 0.39 -6.14 11.87
CA ALA A 22 -0.59 -6.02 10.81
C ALA A 22 0.10 -6.10 9.44
N LEU A 23 -0.61 -6.54 8.41
CA LEU A 23 -0.22 -6.42 7.01
C LEU A 23 -1.37 -5.81 6.24
N ASP A 24 -1.11 -4.65 5.66
CA ASP A 24 -2.01 -3.97 4.74
C ASP A 24 -1.41 -4.05 3.33
N VAL A 25 -2.16 -4.55 2.36
CA VAL A 25 -1.67 -4.78 1.00
C VAL A 25 -2.48 -3.92 0.05
N ASP A 26 -1.79 -3.10 -0.74
CA ASP A 26 -2.41 -2.31 -1.78
C ASP A 26 -3.12 -3.22 -2.80
N GLN A 27 -4.23 -2.73 -3.36
CA GLN A 27 -4.96 -3.48 -4.38
C GLN A 27 -4.06 -3.79 -5.58
N VAL A 28 -3.95 -5.06 -5.93
CA VAL A 28 -3.20 -5.53 -7.11
C VAL A 28 -4.17 -5.73 -8.27
N TYR A 29 -3.82 -5.20 -9.42
CA TYR A 29 -4.62 -5.30 -10.65
C TYR A 29 -3.92 -6.16 -11.72
N ASN A 30 -4.66 -6.59 -12.73
CA ASN A 30 -4.14 -7.42 -13.81
C ASN A 30 -3.10 -6.72 -14.73
N ASN A 31 -2.84 -5.44 -14.51
CA ASN A 31 -1.76 -4.67 -15.14
C ASN A 31 -0.66 -4.24 -14.16
N SER A 32 -0.71 -4.69 -12.91
CA SER A 32 0.31 -4.38 -11.90
C SER A 32 1.58 -5.20 -12.13
N LEU A 33 2.72 -4.53 -12.03
CA LEU A 33 4.06 -5.13 -11.99
C LEU A 33 4.70 -5.04 -10.61
N THR A 34 3.97 -4.53 -9.63
CA THR A 34 4.42 -4.43 -8.24
C THR A 34 3.31 -4.81 -7.27
N VAL A 35 3.73 -5.39 -6.15
CA VAL A 35 2.88 -5.59 -4.97
C VAL A 35 3.48 -4.78 -3.83
N VAL A 36 2.72 -3.86 -3.29
CA VAL A 36 3.14 -3.02 -2.17
C VAL A 36 2.35 -3.41 -0.93
N ALA A 37 3.06 -3.60 0.16
CA ALA A 37 2.43 -3.89 1.44
C ALA A 37 3.06 -3.06 2.55
N LYS A 38 2.27 -2.74 3.57
CA LYS A 38 2.69 -2.02 4.76
C LYS A 38 2.53 -2.91 5.99
N THR A 39 3.58 -2.98 6.79
CA THR A 39 3.62 -3.74 8.03
C THR A 39 4.54 -3.04 9.06
N THR A 40 4.98 -3.72 10.09
CA THR A 40 5.98 -3.19 11.01
C THR A 40 7.37 -3.23 10.37
N ALA A 41 8.18 -2.18 10.58
CA ALA A 41 9.56 -2.12 10.10
C ALA A 41 10.39 -3.33 10.57
N GLY A 42 11.23 -3.88 9.69
CA GLY A 42 12.08 -5.04 9.98
C GLY A 42 11.38 -6.40 9.93
N VAL A 43 10.07 -6.43 9.68
CA VAL A 43 9.31 -7.69 9.54
C VAL A 43 9.61 -8.33 8.19
N THR A 44 9.79 -9.64 8.19
CA THR A 44 10.01 -10.43 6.97
C THR A 44 8.67 -10.82 6.35
N VAL A 45 8.52 -10.55 5.06
CA VAL A 45 7.33 -10.89 4.27
C VAL A 45 7.76 -11.74 3.07
N TYR A 46 7.10 -12.88 2.88
CA TYR A 46 7.27 -13.77 1.76
C TYR A 46 6.04 -13.70 0.86
N LEU A 47 6.23 -13.41 -0.40
CA LEU A 47 5.19 -13.44 -1.42
C LEU A 47 5.34 -14.71 -2.26
N LYS A 48 4.23 -15.38 -2.49
CA LYS A 48 4.13 -16.53 -3.38
C LYS A 48 2.92 -16.43 -4.29
N THR A 49 3.11 -16.77 -5.55
CA THR A 49 2.09 -17.08 -6.55
C THR A 49 2.52 -18.33 -7.32
N GLY A 50 1.81 -18.77 -8.37
CA GLY A 50 2.05 -20.05 -9.02
C GLY A 50 3.48 -20.27 -9.51
N ASP A 51 4.08 -19.26 -10.13
CA ASP A 51 5.39 -19.31 -10.80
C ASP A 51 6.43 -18.34 -10.22
N TYR A 52 6.09 -17.62 -9.15
CA TYR A 52 6.97 -16.62 -8.55
C TYR A 52 6.91 -16.63 -7.03
N GLU A 53 8.08 -16.49 -6.43
CA GLU A 53 8.22 -16.32 -5.00
C GLU A 53 9.38 -15.39 -4.66
N GLN A 54 9.21 -14.57 -3.64
CA GLN A 54 10.26 -13.68 -3.14
C GLN A 54 10.07 -13.38 -1.66
N THR A 55 11.18 -13.28 -0.93
CA THR A 55 11.22 -12.86 0.46
C THR A 55 11.88 -11.49 0.57
N LEU A 56 11.24 -10.57 1.26
CA LEU A 56 11.75 -9.23 1.54
C LEU A 56 11.54 -8.85 3.00
N VAL A 57 12.33 -7.90 3.47
CA VAL A 57 12.21 -7.31 4.82
C VAL A 57 11.63 -5.91 4.67
N ALA A 58 10.63 -5.59 5.49
CA ALA A 58 10.02 -4.27 5.52
C ALA A 58 11.06 -3.20 5.89
N ASP A 59 11.07 -2.11 5.13
CA ASP A 59 11.98 -0.99 5.35
C ASP A 59 11.70 -0.25 6.68
N ASN A 60 12.43 0.83 6.95
CA ASN A 60 12.28 1.62 8.17
C ASN A 60 10.91 2.34 8.29
N ARG A 61 10.12 2.38 7.21
CA ARG A 61 8.74 2.89 7.18
C ARG A 61 7.70 1.76 7.25
N GLY A 62 8.16 0.51 7.30
CA GLY A 62 7.31 -0.67 7.27
C GLY A 62 6.82 -1.04 5.88
N ILE A 63 7.45 -0.53 4.81
CA ILE A 63 7.03 -0.81 3.43
C ILE A 63 7.80 -1.99 2.85
N VAL A 64 7.08 -2.89 2.21
CA VAL A 64 7.62 -3.97 1.39
C VAL A 64 7.13 -3.79 -0.04
N ARG A 65 8.03 -3.84 -1.01
CA ARG A 65 7.70 -3.66 -2.43
C ARG A 65 8.27 -4.80 -3.24
N PHE A 66 7.41 -5.71 -3.68
CA PHE A 66 7.77 -6.81 -4.58
C PHE A 66 7.66 -6.34 -6.04
N THR A 67 8.63 -6.74 -6.87
CA THR A 67 8.57 -6.53 -8.32
C THR A 67 8.20 -7.87 -8.95
N LEU A 68 7.07 -7.91 -9.63
CA LEU A 68 6.57 -9.10 -10.30
C LEU A 68 7.30 -9.32 -11.64
N PRO A 69 7.58 -10.56 -12.03
CA PRO A 69 8.25 -10.87 -13.31
C PRO A 69 7.37 -10.54 -14.52
N HIS A 70 6.07 -10.59 -14.35
CA HIS A 70 5.06 -10.25 -15.35
C HIS A 70 3.74 -9.89 -14.66
N THR A 71 2.75 -9.51 -15.42
CA THR A 71 1.40 -9.27 -14.94
C THR A 71 0.64 -10.57 -14.74
N TYR A 72 -0.26 -10.62 -13.77
CA TYR A 72 -1.11 -11.78 -13.48
C TYR A 72 -2.55 -11.51 -13.85
N GLY A 73 -3.24 -12.51 -14.38
CA GLY A 73 -4.65 -12.38 -14.75
C GLY A 73 -5.57 -12.09 -13.56
N GLN A 74 -6.69 -11.44 -13.83
CA GLN A 74 -7.74 -11.22 -12.83
C GLN A 74 -8.17 -12.56 -12.19
N GLY A 75 -8.34 -12.56 -10.88
CA GLY A 75 -8.67 -13.75 -10.10
C GLY A 75 -7.47 -14.57 -9.63
N THR A 76 -6.24 -14.25 -10.11
CA THR A 76 -5.03 -14.89 -9.58
C THR A 76 -4.85 -14.59 -8.10
N ARG A 77 -4.53 -15.62 -7.31
CA ARG A 77 -4.24 -15.48 -5.88
C ARG A 77 -2.75 -15.24 -5.66
N LEU A 78 -2.45 -14.23 -4.88
CA LEU A 78 -1.13 -13.93 -4.33
C LEU A 78 -1.21 -14.21 -2.83
N THR A 79 -0.31 -15.03 -2.30
CA THR A 79 -0.26 -15.34 -0.86
C THR A 79 0.95 -14.65 -0.25
N LEU A 80 0.71 -13.78 0.74
CA LEU A 80 1.76 -13.14 1.51
C LEU A 80 1.85 -13.81 2.89
N THR A 81 3.04 -14.28 3.26
CA THR A 81 3.32 -14.84 4.59
C THR A 81 4.16 -13.84 5.36
N VAL A 82 3.69 -13.45 6.53
CA VAL A 82 4.40 -12.56 7.46
C VAL A 82 5.07 -13.41 8.52
N TYR A 83 6.39 -13.24 8.68
CA TYR A 83 7.18 -13.90 9.71
C TYR A 83 7.52 -12.90 10.80
N TYR A 84 7.31 -13.27 12.07
CA TYR A 84 7.52 -12.41 13.21
C TYR A 84 7.94 -13.20 14.47
N GLY A 85 8.20 -12.51 15.58
CA GLY A 85 8.73 -13.11 16.80
C GLY A 85 10.23 -13.30 16.74
N ALA A 86 10.81 -13.71 17.85
CA ALA A 86 12.25 -13.96 17.94
C ALA A 86 12.67 -15.07 16.96
N GLY A 87 13.59 -14.75 16.05
CA GLY A 87 14.04 -15.68 15.02
C GLY A 87 12.98 -16.05 13.97
N ASN A 88 11.95 -15.23 13.76
CA ASN A 88 10.86 -15.48 12.80
C ASN A 88 10.11 -16.82 13.04
N THR A 89 9.93 -17.18 14.31
CA THR A 89 9.32 -18.47 14.69
C THR A 89 7.80 -18.51 14.53
N LEU A 90 7.16 -17.36 14.37
CA LEU A 90 5.71 -17.22 14.17
C LEU A 90 5.42 -16.71 12.75
N SER A 91 4.31 -17.11 12.18
CA SER A 91 3.86 -16.63 10.88
C SER A 91 2.34 -16.64 10.73
N TYR A 92 1.86 -15.87 9.77
CA TYR A 92 0.48 -15.93 9.27
C TYR A 92 0.45 -15.53 7.80
N THR A 93 -0.62 -15.89 7.11
CA THR A 93 -0.81 -15.61 5.68
C THR A 93 -1.95 -14.65 5.44
N VAL A 94 -1.81 -13.84 4.38
CA VAL A 94 -2.87 -13.00 3.81
C VAL A 94 -2.94 -13.29 2.32
N ASP A 95 -4.12 -13.63 1.82
CA ASP A 95 -4.37 -13.83 0.40
C ASP A 95 -4.90 -12.55 -0.22
N VAL A 96 -4.31 -12.16 -1.35
CA VAL A 96 -4.74 -11.04 -2.17
C VAL A 96 -5.15 -11.58 -3.53
N THR A 97 -6.32 -11.20 -4.01
CA THR A 97 -6.79 -11.58 -5.34
C THR A 97 -6.53 -10.45 -6.33
N VAL A 98 -5.91 -10.76 -7.45
CA VAL A 98 -5.67 -9.81 -8.53
C VAL A 98 -7.00 -9.35 -9.10
N GLY A 99 -7.26 -8.05 -9.04
CA GLY A 99 -8.44 -7.41 -9.59
C GLY A 99 -8.33 -7.15 -11.10
N GLY A 100 -9.46 -6.82 -11.73
CA GLY A 100 -9.45 -6.31 -13.09
C GLY A 100 -8.84 -4.90 -13.15
N THR A 101 -8.34 -4.50 -14.31
CA THR A 101 -7.81 -3.14 -14.51
C THR A 101 -8.88 -2.11 -14.12
N PRO A 102 -8.56 -1.15 -13.26
CA PRO A 102 -9.54 -0.14 -12.87
C PRO A 102 -10.06 0.60 -14.11
N TYR A 103 -11.35 0.74 -14.19
CA TYR A 103 -11.98 1.58 -15.22
C TYR A 103 -12.11 3.00 -14.68
N TYR A 104 -11.36 3.92 -15.26
CA TYR A 104 -11.43 5.34 -14.92
C TYR A 104 -12.28 6.09 -15.95
N THR A 105 -13.48 6.46 -15.57
CA THR A 105 -14.29 7.37 -16.38
C THR A 105 -13.63 8.74 -16.39
N LEU A 106 -13.48 9.33 -17.58
CA LEU A 106 -13.00 10.70 -17.70
C LEU A 106 -13.99 11.67 -17.02
N LEU A 107 -13.53 12.32 -15.96
CA LEU A 107 -14.29 13.35 -15.24
C LEU A 107 -13.77 14.72 -15.65
N LYS A 108 -14.69 15.59 -16.06
CA LYS A 108 -14.41 16.94 -16.56
C LYS A 108 -15.52 17.89 -16.17
N ARG A 109 -15.35 19.18 -16.42
CA ARG A 109 -16.40 20.19 -16.18
C ARG A 109 -17.76 19.71 -16.67
N GLY A 110 -18.74 19.75 -15.79
CA GLY A 110 -20.08 19.27 -16.03
C GLY A 110 -20.36 17.83 -15.61
N SER A 111 -19.33 17.00 -15.34
CA SER A 111 -19.51 15.65 -14.79
C SER A 111 -20.20 15.68 -13.45
N ARG A 112 -20.98 14.63 -13.13
CA ARG A 112 -21.75 14.51 -11.88
C ARG A 112 -21.67 13.07 -11.35
N GLY A 113 -21.89 12.91 -10.03
CA GLY A 113 -22.06 11.62 -9.38
C GLY A 113 -20.88 11.23 -8.50
N ASP A 114 -20.86 9.94 -8.07
CA ASP A 114 -19.96 9.41 -7.05
C ASP A 114 -18.48 9.47 -7.47
N GLY A 115 -18.18 9.34 -8.74
CA GLY A 115 -16.81 9.50 -9.24
C GLY A 115 -16.26 10.90 -9.02
N VAL A 116 -17.07 11.94 -9.19
CA VAL A 116 -16.69 13.33 -8.91
C VAL A 116 -16.52 13.51 -7.40
N TYR A 117 -17.42 12.96 -6.60
CA TYR A 117 -17.35 13.03 -5.14
C TYR A 117 -16.05 12.37 -4.62
N ALA A 118 -15.70 11.19 -5.14
CA ALA A 118 -14.47 10.49 -4.75
C ALA A 118 -13.22 11.31 -5.05
N VAL A 119 -13.11 11.88 -6.25
CA VAL A 119 -11.99 12.74 -6.64
C VAL A 119 -11.90 13.99 -5.76
N THR A 120 -13.02 14.66 -5.52
CA THR A 120 -13.03 15.92 -4.74
C THR A 120 -12.78 15.68 -3.26
N SER A 121 -13.30 14.59 -2.68
CA SER A 121 -12.99 14.17 -1.31
C SER A 121 -11.49 13.92 -1.15
N ARG A 122 -10.89 13.19 -2.09
CA ARG A 122 -9.47 12.87 -2.03
C ARG A 122 -8.58 14.13 -2.17
N LEU A 123 -8.93 15.04 -3.06
CA LEU A 123 -8.25 16.35 -3.17
C LEU A 123 -8.34 17.16 -1.88
N ALA A 124 -9.51 17.19 -1.23
CA ALA A 124 -9.69 17.87 0.05
C ALA A 124 -8.84 17.23 1.16
N GLU A 125 -8.79 15.90 1.25
CA GLU A 125 -7.93 15.16 2.19
C GLU A 125 -6.43 15.46 1.99
N LEU A 126 -6.03 15.65 0.73
CA LEU A 126 -4.64 16.02 0.37
C LEU A 126 -4.34 17.52 0.62
N GLY A 127 -5.32 18.30 1.11
CA GLY A 127 -5.15 19.71 1.47
C GLY A 127 -5.33 20.69 0.31
N TYR A 128 -5.84 20.26 -0.83
CA TYR A 128 -6.19 21.19 -1.92
C TYR A 128 -7.41 22.04 -1.54
N PRO A 129 -7.52 23.30 -2.02
CA PRO A 129 -8.56 24.23 -1.61
C PRO A 129 -9.90 23.92 -2.27
N ILE A 130 -10.51 22.81 -1.86
CA ILE A 130 -11.80 22.34 -2.34
C ILE A 130 -12.57 21.62 -1.24
N SER A 131 -13.89 21.66 -1.30
CA SER A 131 -14.78 20.80 -0.51
C SER A 131 -15.29 19.65 -1.39
N ALA A 132 -15.54 18.50 -0.77
CA ALA A 132 -16.13 17.35 -1.46
C ALA A 132 -17.47 17.74 -2.10
N THR A 133 -17.62 17.42 -3.38
CA THR A 133 -18.82 17.72 -4.17
C THR A 133 -19.02 16.64 -5.22
N ASN A 134 -20.26 16.40 -5.60
CA ASN A 134 -20.64 15.49 -6.67
C ASN A 134 -20.79 16.18 -8.03
N TYR A 135 -20.42 17.45 -8.14
CA TYR A 135 -20.51 18.23 -9.38
C TYR A 135 -19.15 18.85 -9.75
N TYR A 136 -18.65 18.51 -10.93
CA TYR A 136 -17.37 18.99 -11.47
C TYR A 136 -17.52 20.42 -11.99
N ASN A 137 -17.46 21.39 -11.10
CA ASN A 137 -17.55 22.82 -11.36
C ASN A 137 -16.15 23.44 -11.57
N ASP A 138 -16.07 24.76 -11.72
CA ASP A 138 -14.82 25.47 -11.94
C ASP A 138 -13.84 25.37 -10.77
N SER A 139 -14.34 25.25 -9.54
CA SER A 139 -13.48 25.02 -8.37
C SER A 139 -12.80 23.65 -8.44
N VAL A 140 -13.50 22.61 -8.91
CA VAL A 140 -12.94 21.28 -9.14
C VAL A 140 -11.88 21.34 -10.24
N VAL A 141 -12.14 22.01 -11.36
CA VAL A 141 -11.16 22.20 -12.44
C VAL A 141 -9.88 22.85 -11.90
N SER A 142 -10.02 23.88 -11.06
CA SER A 142 -8.88 24.59 -10.47
C SER A 142 -8.08 23.70 -9.52
N ALA A 143 -8.74 22.96 -8.64
CA ALA A 143 -8.10 22.04 -7.69
C ALA A 143 -7.38 20.89 -8.42
N VAL A 144 -7.99 20.33 -9.46
CA VAL A 144 -7.37 19.29 -10.30
C VAL A 144 -6.13 19.80 -11.01
N ARG A 145 -6.15 21.02 -11.55
CA ARG A 145 -4.97 21.65 -12.17
C ARG A 145 -3.83 21.83 -11.17
N LEU A 146 -4.12 22.27 -9.96
CA LEU A 146 -3.12 22.38 -8.91
C LEU A 146 -2.49 21.02 -8.58
N PHE A 147 -3.32 19.99 -8.43
CA PHE A 147 -2.88 18.62 -8.21
C PHE A 147 -2.00 18.13 -9.37
N GLN A 148 -2.46 18.28 -10.60
CA GLN A 148 -1.72 17.88 -11.82
C GLN A 148 -0.35 18.54 -11.89
N SER A 149 -0.29 19.85 -11.63
CA SER A 149 0.95 20.61 -11.61
C SER A 149 1.93 20.13 -10.54
N ALA A 150 1.42 19.86 -9.33
CA ALA A 150 2.22 19.37 -8.21
C ALA A 150 2.81 17.97 -8.44
N ASN A 151 2.15 17.14 -9.26
CA ASN A 151 2.55 15.76 -9.54
C ASN A 151 3.15 15.57 -10.94
N GLY A 152 3.48 16.63 -11.66
CA GLY A 152 4.12 16.57 -12.98
C GLY A 152 3.24 15.99 -14.09
N LEU A 153 1.91 16.05 -13.90
CA LEU A 153 0.94 15.60 -14.89
C LEU A 153 0.59 16.71 -15.90
N SER A 154 -0.05 16.33 -17.00
CA SER A 154 -0.60 17.32 -17.95
C SER A 154 -1.68 18.16 -17.28
N VAL A 155 -1.51 19.49 -17.26
CA VAL A 155 -2.36 20.44 -16.53
C VAL A 155 -3.55 20.85 -17.37
N ASP A 156 -4.49 19.93 -17.60
CA ASP A 156 -5.69 20.17 -18.39
C ASP A 156 -6.96 20.45 -17.55
N GLY A 157 -6.89 20.14 -16.25
CA GLY A 157 -8.02 20.28 -15.31
C GLY A 157 -9.10 19.20 -15.48
N MET A 158 -8.77 18.09 -16.13
CA MET A 158 -9.63 16.92 -16.26
C MET A 158 -9.08 15.77 -15.44
N ALA A 159 -9.93 15.08 -14.69
CA ALA A 159 -9.50 13.88 -13.96
C ALA A 159 -9.65 12.65 -14.88
N GLY A 160 -8.67 12.46 -15.74
CA GLY A 160 -8.49 11.26 -16.55
C GLY A 160 -7.79 10.14 -15.80
N GLN A 161 -7.46 9.06 -16.51
CA GLN A 161 -6.86 7.86 -15.92
C GLN A 161 -5.58 8.17 -15.14
N LEU A 162 -4.68 8.97 -15.69
CA LEU A 162 -3.40 9.30 -15.01
C LEU A 162 -3.65 10.11 -13.74
N THR A 163 -4.52 11.11 -13.80
CA THR A 163 -4.87 11.94 -12.65
C THR A 163 -5.55 11.14 -11.54
N GLN A 164 -6.50 10.25 -11.88
CA GLN A 164 -7.21 9.42 -10.90
C GLN A 164 -6.33 8.31 -10.31
N LYS A 165 -5.31 7.86 -11.02
CA LYS A 165 -4.33 6.89 -10.49
C LYS A 165 -3.37 7.53 -9.49
N GLU A 166 -3.05 8.79 -9.68
CA GLU A 166 -2.12 9.52 -8.82
C GLU A 166 -2.80 10.04 -7.54
N LEU A 167 -4.11 10.22 -7.58
CA LEU A 167 -4.94 10.55 -6.41
C LEU A 167 -5.07 9.38 -5.43
#